data_c1b54ab5aba3ae1232a4c1b45d232c24
#
_entry.id   c1b54ab5aba3ae1232a4c1b45d232c24
#
_cell.length_a   1.000
_cell.length_b   1.000
_cell.length_c   1.000
_cell.angle_alpha   90.00
_cell.angle_beta   90.00
_cell.angle_gamma   90.00
#
_symmetry.space_group_name_H-M   'P 1'
#
loop_
_entity.id
_entity.type
_entity.pdbx_description
1 polymer ?
#
loop_
_entity_poly.entity_id
_entity_poly.type
_entity_poly.pdbx_seq_one_letter_code
_entity_poly.pdbx_strand_id
1 'polypeptide(L)'
;MRITEAAARLGTTPRMLRYREALGLLPVRAGRGRHRRFDERDLRAAGLARAIEDRFDVAPAAVAFALRAVSDPDVALRVRALAELTGRLSAPTRVLDFEQQKALRLLRRT
;
A
#
# COMPACT_ATOMS: atom_id res chain seq x y z
N MET A 1 11.41 4.46 -21.30
CA MET A 1 10.73 5.53 -22.06
C MET A 1 10.66 6.81 -21.26
N ARG A 2 10.42 7.90 -21.94
CA ARG A 2 10.23 9.19 -21.28
C ARG A 2 8.81 9.31 -20.72
N ILE A 3 8.60 10.27 -19.81
CA ILE A 3 7.33 10.48 -19.16
C ILE A 3 6.16 10.74 -20.11
N THR A 4 6.40 11.45 -21.22
CA THR A 4 5.37 11.73 -22.21
C THR A 4 4.84 10.46 -22.87
N GLU A 5 5.73 9.55 -23.21
CA GLU A 5 5.35 8.26 -23.78
C GLU A 5 4.64 7.38 -22.76
N ALA A 6 5.15 7.33 -21.54
CA ALA A 6 4.52 6.57 -20.46
C ALA A 6 3.11 7.09 -20.19
N ALA A 7 2.94 8.40 -20.10
CA ALA A 7 1.63 9.02 -19.91
C ALA A 7 0.66 8.66 -21.03
N ALA A 8 1.11 8.71 -22.27
CA ALA A 8 0.28 8.37 -23.42
C ALA A 8 -0.19 6.91 -23.35
N ARG A 9 0.70 5.98 -23.02
CA ARG A 9 0.37 4.56 -22.89
C ARG A 9 -0.65 4.29 -21.77
N LEU A 10 -0.58 5.07 -20.69
CA LEU A 10 -1.48 4.92 -19.56
C LEU A 10 -2.78 5.72 -19.70
N GLY A 11 -2.91 6.52 -20.77
CA GLY A 11 -4.07 7.38 -20.93
C GLY A 11 -4.15 8.47 -19.87
N THR A 12 -3.02 8.99 -19.42
CA THR A 12 -2.92 10.03 -18.41
C THR A 12 -1.99 11.15 -18.87
N THR A 13 -1.60 12.03 -17.97
CA THR A 13 -0.72 13.16 -18.26
C THR A 13 0.62 13.03 -17.55
N PRO A 14 1.70 13.66 -18.05
CA PRO A 14 2.96 13.72 -17.31
C PRO A 14 2.81 14.29 -15.91
N ARG A 15 1.95 15.31 -15.75
CA ARG A 15 1.68 15.91 -14.46
C ARG A 15 1.11 14.89 -13.46
N MET A 16 0.18 14.07 -13.90
CA MET A 16 -0.41 13.04 -13.06
C MET A 16 0.64 11.97 -12.68
N LEU A 17 1.49 11.57 -13.61
CA LEU A 17 2.56 10.62 -13.31
C LEU A 17 3.57 11.16 -12.29
N ARG A 18 3.90 12.46 -12.39
CA ARG A 18 4.76 13.09 -11.38
C ARG A 18 4.08 13.14 -10.02
N TYR A 19 2.79 13.40 -10.00
CA TYR A 19 2.01 13.38 -8.76
C TYR A 19 2.02 11.98 -8.14
N ARG A 20 1.80 10.94 -8.94
CA ARG A 20 1.86 9.55 -8.47
C ARG A 20 3.24 9.19 -7.93
N GLU A 21 4.29 9.64 -8.59
CA GLU A 21 5.65 9.43 -8.11
C GLU A 21 5.87 10.11 -6.76
N ALA A 22 5.41 11.35 -6.63
CA ALA A 22 5.52 12.10 -5.37
C ALA A 22 4.77 11.41 -4.23
N LEU A 23 3.68 10.73 -4.53
CA LEU A 23 2.90 9.97 -3.54
C LEU A 23 3.53 8.60 -3.19
N GLY A 24 4.56 8.18 -3.91
CA GLY A 24 5.15 6.86 -3.70
C GLY A 24 4.41 5.73 -4.38
N LEU A 25 3.63 6.03 -5.42
CA LEU A 25 2.86 5.02 -6.17
C LEU A 25 3.61 4.42 -7.35
N LEU A 26 4.86 4.79 -7.54
CA LEU A 26 5.72 4.23 -8.58
C LEU A 26 6.93 3.56 -7.93
N PRO A 27 7.53 2.56 -8.57
CA PRO A 27 8.72 1.91 -8.03
C PRO A 27 9.82 2.90 -7.69
N VAL A 28 10.46 2.70 -6.55
CA VAL A 28 11.57 3.52 -6.10
C VAL A 28 12.76 3.31 -7.03
N ARG A 29 13.39 4.41 -7.43
CA ARG A 29 14.57 4.37 -8.29
C ARG A 29 15.63 5.35 -7.77
N ALA A 30 16.88 4.98 -7.94
CA ALA A 30 18.00 5.90 -7.76
C ALA A 30 17.95 6.97 -8.87
N GLY A 31 18.33 8.19 -8.56
CA GLY A 31 18.40 9.27 -9.54
C GLY A 31 17.06 9.87 -9.91
N ARG A 32 16.25 10.19 -8.92
CA ARG A 32 15.03 10.98 -9.12
C ARG A 32 15.37 12.29 -9.80
N GLY A 33 14.78 12.55 -10.93
CA GLY A 33 15.03 13.79 -11.63
C GLY A 33 14.09 13.99 -12.79
N ARG A 34 14.29 15.15 -13.46
CA ARG A 34 13.55 15.54 -14.64
C ARG A 34 13.58 14.48 -15.74
N HIS A 35 14.62 13.66 -15.75
CA HIS A 35 14.92 12.73 -16.84
C HIS A 35 14.70 11.29 -16.41
N ARG A 36 13.83 11.06 -15.44
CA ARG A 36 13.46 9.70 -15.06
C ARG A 36 12.96 8.94 -16.29
N ARG A 37 13.49 7.75 -16.47
CA ARG A 37 13.00 6.82 -17.47
C ARG A 37 11.96 5.93 -16.86
N PHE A 38 10.93 5.61 -17.62
CA PHE A 38 9.85 4.74 -17.21
C PHE A 38 9.98 3.40 -17.92
N ASP A 39 9.66 2.32 -17.24
CA ASP A 39 9.69 0.98 -17.82
C ASP A 39 8.34 0.28 -17.60
N GLU A 40 8.27 -0.98 -18.01
CA GLU A 40 7.04 -1.77 -17.89
C GLU A 40 6.59 -1.94 -16.44
N ARG A 41 7.52 -2.01 -15.50
CA ARG A 41 7.19 -2.10 -14.07
C ARG A 41 6.51 -0.84 -13.58
N ASP A 42 6.99 0.32 -14.01
CA ASP A 42 6.34 1.60 -13.68
C ASP A 42 4.92 1.65 -14.25
N LEU A 43 4.76 1.21 -15.50
CA LEU A 43 3.45 1.19 -16.15
C LEU A 43 2.48 0.25 -15.43
N ARG A 44 2.94 -0.92 -15.02
CA ARG A 44 2.10 -1.87 -14.27
C ARG A 44 1.70 -1.32 -12.92
N ALA A 45 2.62 -0.67 -12.21
CA ALA A 45 2.33 -0.06 -10.92
C ALA A 45 1.27 1.04 -11.05
N ALA A 46 1.45 1.95 -12.01
CA ALA A 46 0.50 3.03 -12.25
C ALA A 46 -0.86 2.48 -12.69
N GLY A 47 -0.87 1.48 -13.54
CA GLY A 47 -2.10 0.83 -14.00
C GLY A 47 -2.86 0.15 -12.87
N LEU A 48 -2.15 -0.56 -12.00
CA LEU A 48 -2.77 -1.23 -10.84
C LEU A 48 -3.31 -0.20 -9.84
N ALA A 49 -2.56 0.87 -9.57
CA ALA A 49 -3.05 1.93 -8.69
C ALA A 49 -4.35 2.54 -9.22
N ARG A 50 -4.40 2.82 -10.52
CA ARG A 50 -5.59 3.37 -11.16
C ARG A 50 -6.76 2.39 -11.10
N ALA A 51 -6.50 1.11 -11.29
CA ALA A 51 -7.54 0.08 -11.19
C ALA A 51 -8.14 0.02 -9.79
N ILE A 52 -7.32 0.16 -8.75
CA ILE A 52 -7.79 0.22 -7.36
C ILE A 52 -8.64 1.48 -7.15
N GLU A 53 -8.17 2.62 -7.64
CA GLU A 53 -8.92 3.89 -7.53
C GLU A 53 -10.30 3.78 -8.16
N ASP A 54 -10.37 3.21 -9.36
CA ASP A 54 -11.63 3.09 -10.10
C ASP A 54 -12.56 2.05 -9.46
N ARG A 55 -12.00 0.93 -9.05
CA ARG A 55 -12.76 -0.17 -8.44
C ARG A 55 -13.41 0.25 -7.12
N PHE A 56 -12.69 0.98 -6.29
CA PHE A 56 -13.12 1.34 -4.94
C PHE A 56 -13.51 2.80 -4.78
N ASP A 57 -13.48 3.56 -5.87
CA ASP A 57 -13.82 4.98 -5.89
C ASP A 57 -13.03 5.76 -4.85
N VAL A 58 -11.71 5.66 -4.92
CA VAL A 58 -10.80 6.35 -4.02
C VAL A 58 -9.78 7.17 -4.78
N ALA A 59 -9.30 8.24 -4.15
CA ALA A 59 -8.29 9.11 -4.72
C ALA A 59 -6.89 8.48 -4.63
N PRO A 60 -5.94 8.91 -5.49
CA PRO A 60 -4.56 8.41 -5.43
C PRO A 60 -3.93 8.51 -4.06
N ALA A 61 -4.20 9.58 -3.30
CA ALA A 61 -3.65 9.74 -1.95
C ALA A 61 -4.12 8.64 -1.01
N ALA A 62 -5.35 8.15 -1.16
CA ALA A 62 -5.86 7.03 -0.36
C ALA A 62 -5.12 5.74 -0.68
N VAL A 63 -4.83 5.48 -1.95
CA VAL A 63 -4.07 4.32 -2.37
C VAL A 63 -2.64 4.39 -1.82
N ALA A 64 -2.03 5.58 -1.86
CA ALA A 64 -0.69 5.80 -1.29
C ALA A 64 -0.67 5.50 0.21
N PHE A 65 -1.68 5.93 0.94
CA PHE A 65 -1.79 5.63 2.36
C PHE A 65 -1.99 4.13 2.60
N ALA A 66 -2.79 3.46 1.78
CA ALA A 66 -2.99 2.02 1.87
C ALA A 66 -1.67 1.25 1.68
N LEU A 67 -0.81 1.71 0.76
CA LEU A 67 0.53 1.12 0.60
C LEU A 67 1.37 1.27 1.87
N ARG A 68 1.31 2.42 2.52
CA ARG A 68 1.99 2.62 3.79
C ARG A 68 1.44 1.72 4.88
N ALA A 69 0.14 1.49 4.87
CA ALA A 69 -0.50 0.61 5.85
C ALA A 69 -0.01 -0.85 5.73
N VAL A 70 0.47 -1.27 4.56
CA VAL A 70 1.02 -2.62 4.38
C VAL A 70 2.55 -2.67 4.40
N SER A 71 3.23 -1.53 4.29
CA SER A 71 4.69 -1.50 4.16
C SER A 71 5.42 -0.80 5.32
N ASP A 72 4.76 0.10 6.04
CA ASP A 72 5.33 0.84 7.15
C ASP A 72 4.79 0.23 8.46
N PRO A 73 5.67 -0.39 9.29
CA PRO A 73 5.21 -1.06 10.50
C PRO A 73 4.47 -0.16 11.49
N ASP A 74 4.86 1.11 11.61
CA ASP A 74 4.17 2.03 12.52
C ASP A 74 2.76 2.34 12.03
N VAL A 75 2.61 2.62 10.72
CA VAL A 75 1.30 2.86 10.13
C VAL A 75 0.44 1.59 10.22
N ALA A 76 1.01 0.44 9.88
CA ALA A 76 0.31 -0.83 9.94
C ALA A 76 -0.25 -1.11 11.32
N LEU A 77 0.57 -0.89 12.36
CA LEU A 77 0.15 -1.11 13.75
C LEU A 77 -1.05 -0.25 14.12
N ARG A 78 -1.00 1.05 13.78
CA ARG A 78 -2.06 2.00 14.15
C ARG A 78 -3.34 1.75 13.37
N VAL A 79 -3.23 1.48 12.07
CA VAL A 79 -4.39 1.17 11.23
C VAL A 79 -5.05 -0.12 11.69
N ARG A 80 -4.26 -1.13 12.02
CA ARG A 80 -4.77 -2.40 12.56
C ARG A 80 -5.51 -2.19 13.87
N ALA A 81 -4.94 -1.41 14.79
CA ALA A 81 -5.59 -1.09 16.05
C ALA A 81 -6.94 -0.42 15.83
N LEU A 82 -7.01 0.53 14.89
CA LEU A 82 -8.27 1.18 14.56
C LEU A 82 -9.27 0.19 13.96
N ALA A 83 -8.82 -0.70 13.10
CA ALA A 83 -9.68 -1.72 12.50
C ALA A 83 -10.26 -2.66 13.54
N GLU A 84 -9.46 -3.03 14.55
CA GLU A 84 -9.92 -3.85 15.67
C GLU A 84 -10.94 -3.11 16.52
N LEU A 85 -10.65 -1.86 16.86
CA LEU A 85 -11.55 -1.03 17.67
C LEU A 85 -12.89 -0.78 16.99
N THR A 86 -12.90 -0.69 15.67
CA THR A 86 -14.12 -0.48 14.88
C THR A 86 -14.84 -1.79 14.54
N GLY A 87 -14.29 -2.92 14.92
CA GLY A 87 -14.88 -4.22 14.62
C GLY A 87 -14.72 -4.68 13.17
N ARG A 88 -13.90 -3.99 12.39
CA ARG A 88 -13.67 -4.32 10.97
C ARG A 88 -12.65 -5.42 10.78
N LEU A 89 -11.89 -5.70 11.80
CA LEU A 89 -10.87 -6.73 11.80
C LEU A 89 -10.92 -7.49 13.11
N SER A 90 -11.02 -8.81 13.04
CA SER A 90 -10.83 -9.65 14.22
C SER A 90 -9.35 -9.56 14.59
N ALA A 91 -9.07 -9.35 15.88
CA ALA A 91 -7.69 -9.20 16.32
C ALA A 91 -6.93 -10.51 16.11
N PRO A 92 -5.99 -10.61 15.14
CA PRO A 92 -5.19 -11.84 14.99
C PRO A 92 -4.38 -12.13 16.25
N THR A 93 -3.98 -11.06 16.95
CA THR A 93 -3.30 -11.17 18.24
C THR A 93 -4.15 -11.89 19.29
N ARG A 94 -5.48 -11.74 19.23
CA ARG A 94 -6.39 -12.45 20.16
C ARG A 94 -6.35 -13.97 19.94
N VAL A 95 -6.26 -14.39 18.70
CA VAL A 95 -6.13 -15.81 18.38
C VAL A 95 -4.82 -16.36 18.93
N LEU A 96 -3.71 -15.65 18.69
CA LEU A 96 -2.40 -16.02 19.21
C LEU A 96 -2.39 -15.97 20.74
N ASP A 97 -2.95 -14.91 21.33
CA ASP A 97 -3.03 -14.77 22.78
C ASP A 97 -3.86 -15.89 23.38
N PHE A 98 -4.97 -16.24 22.75
CA PHE A 98 -5.83 -17.33 23.19
C PHE A 98 -5.07 -18.66 23.15
N GLU A 99 -4.33 -18.95 22.10
CA GLU A 99 -3.52 -20.14 21.97
C GLU A 99 -2.39 -20.17 23.00
N GLN A 100 -1.75 -19.02 23.23
CA GLN A 100 -0.72 -18.89 24.25
C GLN A 100 -1.29 -19.14 25.64
N GLN A 101 -2.43 -18.54 25.93
CA GLN A 101 -3.11 -18.75 27.22
C GLN A 101 -3.52 -20.19 27.40
N LYS A 102 -4.00 -20.83 26.35
CA LYS A 102 -4.36 -22.25 26.37
C LYS A 102 -3.12 -23.12 26.66
N ALA A 103 -2.01 -22.84 26.00
CA ALA A 103 -0.75 -23.55 26.21
C ALA A 103 -0.27 -23.36 27.67
N LEU A 104 -0.35 -22.13 28.19
CA LEU A 104 0.02 -21.84 29.58
C LEU A 104 -0.84 -22.59 30.57
N ARG A 105 -2.14 -22.69 30.30
CA ARG A 105 -3.06 -23.47 31.16
C ARG A 105 -2.70 -24.95 31.20
N LEU A 106 -2.36 -25.49 30.01
CA LEU A 106 -1.95 -26.88 29.91
C LEU A 106 -0.66 -27.14 30.67
N LEU A 107 0.30 -26.20 30.60
CA LEU A 107 1.55 -26.29 31.37
C LEU A 107 1.29 -26.19 32.89
N ARG A 108 0.34 -25.39 33.33
CA ARG A 108 0.00 -25.27 34.74
C ARG A 108 -0.64 -26.52 35.31
N ARG A 109 -1.27 -27.33 34.46
CA ARG A 109 -1.90 -28.57 34.90
C ARG A 109 -0.92 -29.72 35.08
N THR A 110 0.26 -29.53 34.55
CA THR A 110 1.35 -30.50 34.73
C THR A 110 2.25 -30.10 35.87
#